data_c220fc8c6ab0d4d619555e3e6e9298b5
#
_entry.id   c220fc8c6ab0d4d619555e3e6e9298b5
#
_cell.length_a   1.000
_cell.length_b   1.000
_cell.length_c   1.000
_cell.angle_alpha   90.00
_cell.angle_beta   90.00
_cell.angle_gamma   90.00
#
_symmetry.space_group_name_H-M   'P 1'
#
loop_
_entity.id
_entity.type
_entity.pdbx_description
1 polymer ?
#
loop_
_entity_poly.entity_id
_entity_poly.type
_entity_poly.pdbx_seq_one_letter_code
_entity_poly.pdbx_strand_id
1 'polypeptide(L)'
;MRALKETLAAVERWLLPAACLLCKEPVPGRENDALVCDLCRLRWRPVPHPVCERCGQPSFRNLECRLCSTWPPGLSRVRSAVWLEDSARDAVHQLKYEGWSRVADSMAEAMRGLEPLTGRVCLVPVPLGAGRQRTRGYNQSERIASALHARTGLELCTELLLRVRETQTQTALTPESRHANVTGAFAAVSASGLDLVLVDDVFTTGATLAAAASALVEAGATRVEAVTFARAVVDLES
;
A
#
# COMPACT_ATOMS: atom_id res chain seq x y z
N MET A 1 -22.09 3.92 -32.86
CA MET A 1 -22.00 3.05 -31.68
C MET A 1 -21.28 3.71 -30.50
N ARG A 2 -20.19 4.43 -30.70
CA ARG A 2 -19.46 5.12 -29.60
C ARG A 2 -20.26 6.25 -28.95
N ALA A 3 -20.86 7.14 -29.78
CA ALA A 3 -21.71 8.23 -29.31
C ALA A 3 -22.96 7.77 -28.52
N LEU A 4 -23.59 6.66 -28.92
CA LEU A 4 -24.74 6.10 -28.20
C LEU A 4 -24.36 5.57 -26.81
N LYS A 5 -23.18 4.94 -26.68
CA LYS A 5 -22.64 4.50 -25.38
C LYS A 5 -22.30 5.67 -24.46
N GLU A 6 -21.77 6.75 -25.02
CA GLU A 6 -21.44 7.98 -24.27
C GLU A 6 -22.72 8.70 -23.79
N THR A 7 -23.77 8.71 -24.61
CA THR A 7 -25.08 9.29 -24.25
C THR A 7 -25.79 8.46 -23.19
N LEU A 8 -25.79 7.13 -23.30
CA LEU A 8 -26.36 6.22 -22.30
C LEU A 8 -25.62 6.35 -20.94
N ALA A 9 -24.30 6.41 -20.97
CA ALA A 9 -23.50 6.61 -19.75
C ALA A 9 -23.70 8.00 -19.14
N ALA A 10 -24.03 9.03 -19.93
CA ALA A 10 -24.38 10.35 -19.41
C ALA A 10 -25.76 10.37 -18.74
N VAL A 11 -26.75 9.69 -19.34
CA VAL A 11 -28.11 9.55 -18.80
C VAL A 11 -28.08 8.70 -17.51
N GLU A 12 -27.34 7.61 -17.49
CA GLU A 12 -27.16 6.78 -16.32
C GLU A 12 -26.53 7.55 -15.16
N ARG A 13 -25.51 8.39 -15.44
CA ARG A 13 -24.88 9.29 -14.46
C ARG A 13 -25.82 10.36 -13.91
N TRP A 14 -26.75 10.80 -14.71
CA TRP A 14 -27.74 11.80 -14.29
C TRP A 14 -28.85 11.18 -13.43
N LEU A 15 -29.28 9.97 -13.75
CA LEU A 15 -30.35 9.24 -13.05
C LEU A 15 -29.86 8.56 -11.76
N LEU A 16 -28.58 8.16 -11.69
CA LEU A 16 -27.96 7.49 -10.54
C LEU A 16 -26.74 8.29 -10.09
N PRO A 17 -26.91 9.34 -9.29
CA PRO A 17 -25.79 10.10 -8.77
C PRO A 17 -24.87 9.15 -8.00
N ALA A 18 -23.64 9.07 -8.44
CA ALA A 18 -22.67 8.23 -7.79
C ALA A 18 -22.41 8.71 -6.37
N ALA A 19 -22.59 7.84 -5.40
CA ALA A 19 -22.29 8.12 -3.99
C ALA A 19 -20.84 7.74 -3.65
N CYS A 20 -20.26 8.51 -2.75
CA CYS A 20 -18.95 8.18 -2.16
C CYS A 20 -19.04 6.85 -1.41
N LEU A 21 -18.08 5.93 -1.65
CA LEU A 21 -18.05 4.63 -0.96
C LEU A 21 -17.88 4.76 0.56
N LEU A 22 -17.29 5.84 1.03
CA LEU A 22 -16.97 6.03 2.46
C LEU A 22 -18.10 6.77 3.21
N CYS A 23 -18.49 7.96 2.76
CA CYS A 23 -19.51 8.75 3.46
C CYS A 23 -20.92 8.57 2.90
N LYS A 24 -21.10 7.86 1.79
CA LYS A 24 -22.39 7.64 1.09
C LYS A 24 -23.04 8.89 0.50
N GLU A 25 -22.44 10.06 0.68
CA GLU A 25 -22.95 11.30 0.11
C GLU A 25 -22.80 11.33 -1.42
N PRO A 26 -23.72 11.97 -2.14
CA PRO A 26 -23.61 12.14 -3.59
C PRO A 26 -22.31 12.87 -3.93
N VAL A 27 -21.64 12.42 -4.99
CA VAL A 27 -20.43 13.08 -5.53
C VAL A 27 -20.83 13.85 -6.79
N PRO A 28 -21.06 15.18 -6.69
CA PRO A 28 -21.42 15.98 -7.85
C PRO A 28 -20.22 16.13 -8.81
N GLY A 29 -20.51 16.19 -10.11
CA GLY A 29 -19.55 16.64 -11.12
C GLY A 29 -18.36 15.71 -11.36
N ARG A 30 -18.57 14.41 -11.40
CA ARG A 30 -17.51 13.43 -11.64
C ARG A 30 -16.90 13.54 -13.04
N GLU A 31 -15.79 14.26 -13.13
CA GLU A 31 -14.94 14.18 -14.33
C GLU A 31 -14.15 12.86 -14.41
N ASN A 32 -13.87 12.19 -13.28
CA ASN A 32 -12.92 11.05 -13.22
C ASN A 32 -13.42 9.78 -12.53
N ASP A 33 -14.71 9.50 -12.46
CA ASP A 33 -15.17 8.21 -11.92
C ASP A 33 -14.63 7.84 -10.51
N ALA A 34 -14.26 8.84 -9.69
CA ALA A 34 -13.65 8.65 -8.38
C ALA A 34 -14.66 8.03 -7.38
N LEU A 35 -14.30 6.93 -6.75
CA LEU A 35 -15.12 6.22 -5.77
C LEU A 35 -15.09 6.87 -4.39
N VAL A 36 -14.14 7.75 -4.11
CA VAL A 36 -13.95 8.47 -2.84
C VAL A 36 -14.00 9.96 -3.11
N CYS A 37 -14.90 10.69 -2.44
CA CYS A 37 -15.03 12.13 -2.59
C CYS A 37 -13.86 12.89 -1.97
N ASP A 38 -13.69 14.14 -2.39
CA ASP A 38 -12.59 14.99 -1.92
C ASP A 38 -12.63 15.21 -0.40
N LEU A 39 -13.82 15.40 0.19
CA LEU A 39 -13.96 15.55 1.63
C LEU A 39 -13.45 14.33 2.40
N CYS A 40 -13.76 13.12 1.94
CA CYS A 40 -13.21 11.91 2.56
C CYS A 40 -11.70 11.80 2.39
N ARG A 41 -11.16 12.21 1.23
CA ARG A 41 -9.70 12.23 1.00
C ARG A 41 -9.00 13.28 1.86
N LEU A 42 -9.60 14.45 2.06
CA LEU A 42 -9.07 15.50 2.94
C LEU A 42 -9.05 15.11 4.42
N ARG A 43 -9.90 14.15 4.84
CA ARG A 43 -9.87 13.57 6.18
C ARG A 43 -8.76 12.54 6.39
N TRP A 44 -8.08 12.12 5.36
CA TRP A 44 -6.91 11.26 5.48
C TRP A 44 -5.76 12.05 6.08
N ARG A 45 -5.47 11.81 7.35
CA ARG A 45 -4.44 12.52 8.09
C ARG A 45 -3.05 12.09 7.66
N PRO A 46 -2.22 12.97 7.07
CA PRO A 46 -0.85 12.64 6.70
C PRO A 46 -0.03 12.22 7.93
N VAL A 47 0.95 11.36 7.74
CA VAL A 47 1.95 11.05 8.78
C VAL A 47 2.81 12.29 9.01
N PRO A 48 2.84 12.86 10.25
CA PRO A 48 3.53 14.10 10.52
C PRO A 48 5.05 13.91 10.58
N HIS A 49 5.79 14.94 10.15
CA HIS A 49 7.24 15.03 10.37
C HIS A 49 7.58 15.72 11.70
N PRO A 50 8.77 15.47 12.27
CA PRO A 50 9.84 14.61 11.78
C PRO A 50 9.55 13.12 12.01
N VAL A 51 10.16 12.29 11.16
CA VAL A 51 10.00 10.82 11.19
C VAL A 51 11.36 10.11 11.25
N CYS A 52 11.36 8.91 11.76
CA CYS A 52 12.51 8.00 11.66
C CYS A 52 12.89 7.80 10.18
N GLU A 53 14.15 8.04 9.84
CA GLU A 53 14.66 7.93 8.47
C GLU A 53 14.42 6.55 7.86
N ARG A 54 14.48 5.49 8.67
CA ARG A 54 14.31 4.13 8.20
C ARG A 54 12.84 3.72 8.09
N CYS A 55 12.07 3.78 9.16
CA CYS A 55 10.71 3.21 9.16
C CYS A 55 9.58 4.23 9.02
N GLY A 56 9.89 5.53 9.04
CA GLY A 56 8.87 6.59 8.93
C GLY A 56 8.00 6.74 10.18
N GLN A 57 8.37 6.15 11.34
CA GLN A 57 7.68 6.38 12.61
C GLN A 57 7.89 7.83 13.04
N PRO A 58 6.83 8.60 13.35
CA PRO A 58 7.00 9.93 13.94
C PRO A 58 7.89 9.88 15.18
N SER A 59 8.90 10.73 15.23
CA SER A 59 9.88 10.76 16.31
C SER A 59 10.43 12.17 16.46
N PHE A 60 10.34 12.71 17.67
CA PHE A 60 10.87 14.02 18.02
C PHE A 60 12.30 13.97 18.59
N ARG A 61 12.91 12.77 18.66
CA ARG A 61 14.23 12.56 19.24
C ARG A 61 15.10 11.74 18.25
N ASN A 62 16.37 12.11 18.13
CA ASN A 62 17.40 11.36 17.41
C ASN A 62 17.84 10.08 18.17
N LEU A 63 16.89 9.35 18.73
CA LEU A 63 17.14 8.09 19.42
C LEU A 63 16.94 6.92 18.47
N GLU A 64 17.59 5.82 18.77
CA GLU A 64 17.40 4.57 18.04
C GLU A 64 15.91 4.18 18.07
N CYS A 65 15.35 3.95 16.87
CA CYS A 65 13.93 3.68 16.73
C CYS A 65 13.63 2.22 17.10
N ARG A 66 12.99 2.00 18.25
CA ARG A 66 12.63 0.66 18.76
C ARG A 66 11.85 -0.18 17.73
N LEU A 67 11.07 0.46 16.86
CA LEU A 67 10.25 -0.27 15.88
C LEU A 67 11.08 -0.95 14.79
N CYS A 68 12.14 -0.31 14.30
CA CYS A 68 12.93 -0.82 13.18
C CYS A 68 14.36 -1.27 13.56
N SER A 69 14.75 -1.16 14.82
CA SER A 69 16.08 -1.58 15.30
C SER A 69 16.35 -3.08 15.06
N THR A 70 15.30 -3.89 15.17
CA THR A 70 15.38 -5.35 14.97
C THR A 70 15.20 -5.82 13.52
N TRP A 71 14.98 -4.90 12.59
CA TRP A 71 14.80 -5.29 11.18
C TRP A 71 16.12 -5.74 10.56
N PRO A 72 16.08 -6.75 9.66
CA PRO A 72 17.24 -7.11 8.87
C PRO A 72 17.69 -5.94 7.99
N PRO A 73 18.96 -5.90 7.56
CA PRO A 73 19.54 -4.76 6.83
C PRO A 73 18.95 -4.50 5.45
N GLY A 74 18.15 -5.38 4.89
CA GLY A 74 17.66 -5.30 3.51
C GLY A 74 16.68 -4.15 3.22
N LEU A 75 15.88 -3.71 4.19
CA LEU A 75 14.89 -2.64 4.02
C LEU A 75 15.48 -1.30 4.48
N SER A 76 15.77 -0.41 3.54
CA SER A 76 16.46 0.85 3.80
C SER A 76 15.52 1.97 4.27
N ARG A 77 14.32 2.05 3.68
CA ARG A 77 13.36 3.12 3.98
C ARG A 77 11.93 2.67 3.80
N VAL A 78 11.04 3.14 4.69
CA VAL A 78 9.58 3.00 4.54
C VAL A 78 8.92 4.35 4.71
N ARG A 79 7.97 4.68 3.83
CA ARG A 79 7.09 5.84 3.97
C ARG A 79 5.64 5.42 3.82
N SER A 80 4.80 6.00 4.65
CA SER A 80 3.33 5.81 4.60
C SER A 80 2.67 7.16 4.37
N ALA A 81 1.63 7.20 3.53
CA ALA A 81 0.98 8.45 3.19
C ALA A 81 0.16 9.01 4.36
N VAL A 82 -0.61 8.15 5.03
CA VAL A 82 -1.59 8.58 6.03
C VAL A 82 -1.62 7.67 7.25
N TRP A 83 -2.26 8.12 8.34
CA TRP A 83 -2.61 7.26 9.46
C TRP A 83 -3.76 6.32 9.11
N LEU A 84 -3.74 5.10 9.65
CA LEU A 84 -4.83 4.12 9.52
C LEU A 84 -5.96 4.45 10.49
N GLU A 85 -6.65 5.55 10.25
CA GLU A 85 -7.73 6.07 11.09
C GLU A 85 -8.95 6.40 10.23
N ASP A 86 -10.12 6.47 10.84
CA ASP A 86 -11.36 6.95 10.23
C ASP A 86 -11.57 6.50 8.77
N SER A 87 -11.80 7.44 7.87
CA SER A 87 -12.05 7.17 6.46
C SER A 87 -10.89 6.50 5.72
N ALA A 88 -9.64 6.60 6.20
CA ALA A 88 -8.52 5.84 5.63
C ALA A 88 -8.64 4.34 5.97
N ARG A 89 -9.08 4.02 7.19
CA ARG A 89 -9.38 2.62 7.59
C ARG A 89 -10.53 2.05 6.78
N ASP A 90 -11.59 2.85 6.57
CA ASP A 90 -12.73 2.44 5.76
C ASP A 90 -12.31 2.19 4.30
N ALA A 91 -11.45 3.04 3.73
CA ALA A 91 -10.92 2.83 2.39
C ALA A 91 -10.14 1.52 2.27
N VAL A 92 -9.28 1.20 3.25
CA VAL A 92 -8.57 -0.10 3.32
C VAL A 92 -9.55 -1.26 3.44
N HIS A 93 -10.63 -1.11 4.20
CA HIS A 93 -11.68 -2.12 4.33
C HIS A 93 -12.38 -2.37 2.99
N GLN A 94 -12.80 -1.30 2.30
CA GLN A 94 -13.42 -1.39 0.98
C GLN A 94 -12.51 -2.12 -0.01
N LEU A 95 -11.22 -1.80 -0.01
CA LEU A 95 -10.24 -2.45 -0.87
C LEU A 95 -10.01 -3.92 -0.50
N LYS A 96 -10.05 -4.30 0.78
CA LYS A 96 -9.71 -5.66 1.22
C LYS A 96 -10.88 -6.65 1.18
N TYR A 97 -12.09 -6.19 1.47
CA TYR A 97 -13.19 -7.08 1.81
C TYR A 97 -14.46 -6.87 0.99
N GLU A 98 -14.66 -5.69 0.41
CA GLU A 98 -15.88 -5.34 -0.32
C GLU A 98 -15.72 -5.39 -1.86
N GLY A 99 -14.56 -5.82 -2.35
CA GLY A 99 -14.31 -5.96 -3.78
C GLY A 99 -14.05 -4.65 -4.56
N TRP A 100 -14.01 -3.50 -3.87
CA TRP A 100 -13.85 -2.20 -4.52
C TRP A 100 -12.39 -1.90 -4.88
N SER A 101 -11.83 -2.70 -5.80
CA SER A 101 -10.41 -2.59 -6.20
C SER A 101 -10.01 -1.20 -6.71
N ARG A 102 -10.93 -0.43 -7.30
CA ARG A 102 -10.69 0.94 -7.81
C ARG A 102 -10.51 2.00 -6.71
N VAL A 103 -10.75 1.68 -5.43
CA VAL A 103 -10.37 2.55 -4.30
C VAL A 103 -8.85 2.77 -4.29
N ALA A 104 -8.07 1.82 -4.82
CA ALA A 104 -6.64 1.92 -5.02
C ALA A 104 -6.21 3.17 -5.80
N ASP A 105 -7.06 3.69 -6.70
CA ASP A 105 -6.80 4.93 -7.44
C ASP A 105 -6.68 6.15 -6.52
N SER A 106 -7.58 6.29 -5.55
CA SER A 106 -7.54 7.36 -4.56
C SER A 106 -6.38 7.19 -3.58
N MET A 107 -6.05 5.94 -3.22
CA MET A 107 -4.88 5.64 -2.37
C MET A 107 -3.58 6.00 -3.06
N ALA A 108 -3.40 5.60 -4.32
CA ALA A 108 -2.22 5.93 -5.11
C ALA A 108 -2.04 7.45 -5.28
N GLU A 109 -3.13 8.21 -5.41
CA GLU A 109 -3.07 9.67 -5.45
C GLU A 109 -2.50 10.25 -4.16
N ALA A 110 -2.90 9.73 -2.99
CA ALA A 110 -2.34 10.15 -1.70
C ALA A 110 -0.85 9.75 -1.53
N MET A 111 -0.42 8.67 -2.19
CA MET A 111 0.93 8.13 -2.09
C MET A 111 1.94 8.74 -3.08
N ARG A 112 1.49 9.33 -4.20
CA ARG A 112 2.34 9.71 -5.35
C ARG A 112 3.51 10.63 -5.01
N GLY A 113 3.41 11.39 -3.92
CA GLY A 113 4.45 12.33 -3.45
C GLY A 113 5.41 11.74 -2.43
N LEU A 114 5.31 10.44 -2.12
CA LEU A 114 6.21 9.81 -1.16
C LEU A 114 7.64 9.72 -1.71
N GLU A 115 8.62 10.03 -0.87
CA GLU A 115 10.04 10.12 -1.21
C GLU A 115 10.61 8.89 -1.95
N PRO A 116 10.29 7.62 -1.58
CA PRO A 116 10.78 6.45 -2.31
C PRO A 116 10.31 6.34 -3.77
N LEU A 117 9.27 7.09 -4.15
CA LEU A 117 8.71 7.09 -5.52
C LEU A 117 9.44 8.07 -6.46
N THR A 118 10.71 8.30 -6.23
CA THR A 118 11.55 9.21 -7.04
C THR A 118 12.70 8.47 -7.72
N GLY A 119 13.16 8.97 -8.87
CA GLY A 119 14.27 8.38 -9.62
C GLY A 119 13.87 7.16 -10.47
N ARG A 120 14.87 6.35 -10.80
CA ARG A 120 14.67 5.11 -11.59
C ARG A 120 14.49 3.91 -10.65
N VAL A 121 13.26 3.69 -10.22
CA VAL A 121 12.91 2.56 -9.36
C VAL A 121 11.82 1.71 -10.01
N CYS A 122 11.77 0.41 -9.66
CA CYS A 122 10.69 -0.46 -10.07
C CYS A 122 9.76 -0.73 -8.87
N LEU A 123 8.46 -0.57 -9.09
CA LEU A 123 7.41 -0.86 -8.11
C LEU A 123 7.18 -2.36 -8.02
N VAL A 124 7.32 -2.92 -6.82
CA VAL A 124 7.12 -4.35 -6.56
C VAL A 124 5.97 -4.52 -5.58
N PRO A 125 4.78 -4.97 -6.03
CA PRO A 125 3.67 -5.22 -5.11
C PRO A 125 3.98 -6.40 -4.19
N VAL A 126 3.69 -6.25 -2.90
CA VAL A 126 3.79 -7.35 -1.94
C VAL A 126 2.76 -8.43 -2.30
N PRO A 127 3.19 -9.69 -2.57
CA PRO A 127 2.26 -10.73 -2.99
C PRO A 127 1.39 -11.21 -1.83
N LEU A 128 0.10 -11.39 -2.14
CA LEU A 128 -0.89 -11.96 -1.23
C LEU A 128 -0.74 -13.48 -1.18
N GLY A 129 -1.04 -14.10 -0.02
CA GLY A 129 -1.10 -15.56 0.07
C GLY A 129 -2.21 -16.14 -0.82
N ALA A 130 -1.97 -17.32 -1.41
CA ALA A 130 -2.87 -17.94 -2.38
C ALA A 130 -4.30 -18.15 -1.86
N GLY A 131 -4.45 -18.50 -0.59
CA GLY A 131 -5.76 -18.63 0.05
C GLY A 131 -6.52 -17.30 0.08
N ARG A 132 -5.87 -16.23 0.50
CA ARG A 132 -6.47 -14.88 0.54
C ARG A 132 -6.73 -14.33 -0.86
N GLN A 133 -5.87 -14.64 -1.83
CA GLN A 133 -6.07 -14.22 -3.22
C GLN A 133 -7.30 -14.90 -3.84
N ARG A 134 -7.52 -16.19 -3.57
CA ARG A 134 -8.74 -16.89 -4.02
C ARG A 134 -10.01 -16.29 -3.41
N THR A 135 -9.99 -15.99 -2.10
CA THR A 135 -11.16 -15.41 -1.42
C THR A 135 -11.44 -13.98 -1.86
N ARG A 136 -10.42 -13.18 -2.09
CA ARG A 136 -10.52 -11.75 -2.43
C ARG A 136 -10.67 -11.49 -3.93
N GLY A 137 -10.20 -12.42 -4.77
CA GLY A 137 -10.21 -12.30 -6.24
C GLY A 137 -9.09 -11.44 -6.83
N TYR A 138 -8.32 -10.71 -6.01
CA TYR A 138 -7.20 -9.86 -6.44
C TYR A 138 -6.20 -9.60 -5.31
N ASN A 139 -5.00 -9.12 -5.68
CA ASN A 139 -4.00 -8.61 -4.75
C ASN A 139 -4.17 -7.08 -4.58
N GLN A 140 -4.49 -6.60 -3.38
CA GLN A 140 -4.65 -5.17 -3.09
C GLN A 140 -3.39 -4.35 -3.34
N SER A 141 -2.22 -4.89 -2.99
CA SER A 141 -0.93 -4.21 -3.18
C SER A 141 -0.61 -4.05 -4.66
N GLU A 142 -0.98 -5.01 -5.51
CA GLU A 142 -0.86 -4.94 -6.96
C GLU A 142 -1.80 -3.88 -7.56
N ARG A 143 -3.04 -3.75 -7.05
CA ARG A 143 -3.96 -2.68 -7.49
C ARG A 143 -3.41 -1.29 -7.17
N ILE A 144 -2.84 -1.11 -5.97
CA ILE A 144 -2.18 0.15 -5.59
C ILE A 144 -0.95 0.41 -6.47
N ALA A 145 -0.10 -0.60 -6.66
CA ALA A 145 1.11 -0.47 -7.49
C ALA A 145 0.79 -0.14 -8.95
N SER A 146 -0.24 -0.77 -9.53
CA SER A 146 -0.73 -0.46 -10.88
C SER A 146 -1.27 0.98 -10.99
N ALA A 147 -1.98 1.44 -9.97
CA ALA A 147 -2.48 2.80 -9.91
C ALA A 147 -1.35 3.84 -9.73
N LEU A 148 -0.29 3.51 -8.97
CA LEU A 148 0.94 4.32 -8.85
C LEU A 148 1.69 4.36 -10.19
N HIS A 149 1.91 3.21 -10.83
CA HIS A 149 2.52 3.15 -12.17
C HIS A 149 1.83 4.08 -13.16
N ALA A 150 0.50 4.03 -13.23
CA ALA A 150 -0.28 4.88 -14.13
C ALA A 150 -0.13 6.39 -13.84
N ARG A 151 0.17 6.79 -12.58
CA ARG A 151 0.31 8.19 -12.16
C ARG A 151 1.73 8.73 -12.21
N THR A 152 2.71 7.87 -11.99
CA THR A 152 4.12 8.26 -11.86
C THR A 152 4.96 7.91 -13.08
N GLY A 153 4.51 6.96 -13.91
CA GLY A 153 5.28 6.39 -15.00
C GLY A 153 6.43 5.47 -14.55
N LEU A 154 6.56 5.20 -13.24
CA LEU A 154 7.55 4.26 -12.70
C LEU A 154 7.28 2.85 -13.22
N GLU A 155 8.31 2.06 -13.44
CA GLU A 155 8.20 0.67 -13.88
C GLU A 155 7.44 -0.18 -12.84
N LEU A 156 6.68 -1.18 -13.30
CA LEU A 156 5.92 -2.11 -12.47
C LEU A 156 6.41 -3.55 -12.69
N CYS A 157 6.93 -4.16 -11.63
CA CYS A 157 7.54 -5.48 -11.63
C CYS A 157 6.72 -6.47 -10.78
N THR A 158 5.64 -7.03 -11.33
CA THR A 158 4.71 -7.89 -10.59
C THR A 158 5.23 -9.30 -10.32
N GLU A 159 6.21 -9.76 -11.09
CA GLU A 159 6.70 -11.15 -11.06
C GLU A 159 8.01 -11.32 -10.28
N LEU A 160 8.63 -10.22 -9.81
CA LEU A 160 9.91 -10.28 -9.12
C LEU A 160 9.83 -10.94 -7.75
N LEU A 161 8.73 -10.77 -7.04
CA LEU A 161 8.56 -11.26 -5.68
C LEU A 161 7.40 -12.26 -5.61
N LEU A 162 7.66 -13.44 -5.07
CA LEU A 162 6.69 -14.53 -4.93
C LEU A 162 6.46 -14.84 -3.46
N ARG A 163 5.22 -15.16 -3.11
CA ARG A 163 4.90 -15.70 -1.78
C ARG A 163 4.90 -17.23 -1.84
N VAL A 164 5.89 -17.84 -1.21
CA VAL A 164 6.13 -19.29 -1.24
C VAL A 164 5.55 -20.03 -0.03
N ARG A 165 5.17 -19.30 1.02
CA ARG A 165 4.58 -19.89 2.23
C ARG A 165 3.36 -19.09 2.70
N GLU A 166 2.27 -19.79 3.00
CA GLU A 166 1.11 -19.19 3.68
C GLU A 166 1.48 -18.83 5.12
N THR A 167 0.98 -17.67 5.56
CA THR A 167 1.18 -17.19 6.94
C THR A 167 -0.17 -16.95 7.59
N GLN A 168 -0.26 -17.17 8.90
CA GLN A 168 -1.48 -16.91 9.65
C GLN A 168 -1.86 -15.43 9.61
N THR A 169 -3.14 -15.13 9.82
CA THR A 169 -3.64 -13.75 9.86
C THR A 169 -3.00 -13.00 11.00
N GLN A 170 -2.33 -11.88 10.72
CA GLN A 170 -1.52 -11.12 11.69
C GLN A 170 -2.34 -10.36 12.76
N THR A 171 -3.67 -10.29 12.62
CA THR A 171 -4.55 -9.54 13.55
C THR A 171 -4.58 -10.08 14.97
N ALA A 172 -4.20 -11.35 15.19
CA ALA A 172 -4.20 -12.00 16.49
C ALA A 172 -2.78 -12.27 17.06
N LEU A 173 -1.70 -11.80 16.40
CA LEU A 173 -0.33 -12.13 16.76
C LEU A 173 0.39 -10.98 17.47
N THR A 174 1.24 -11.31 18.45
CA THR A 174 2.18 -10.34 19.08
C THR A 174 3.21 -9.83 18.05
N PRO A 175 3.90 -8.70 18.29
CA PRO A 175 4.95 -8.20 17.41
C PRO A 175 6.04 -9.22 17.06
N GLU A 176 6.53 -9.97 18.07
CA GLU A 176 7.56 -11.01 17.92
C GLU A 176 7.06 -12.17 17.06
N SER A 177 5.81 -12.61 17.30
CA SER A 177 5.17 -13.67 16.54
C SER A 177 4.93 -13.27 15.06
N ARG A 178 4.79 -11.97 14.78
CA ARG A 178 4.65 -11.47 13.41
C ARG A 178 5.94 -11.62 12.60
N HIS A 179 7.11 -11.37 13.22
CA HIS A 179 8.41 -11.60 12.57
C HIS A 179 8.63 -13.08 12.25
N ALA A 180 8.46 -13.96 13.22
CA ALA A 180 8.60 -15.41 13.02
C ALA A 180 7.63 -15.95 11.97
N ASN A 181 6.40 -15.41 11.91
CA ASN A 181 5.36 -15.84 10.99
C ASN A 181 5.70 -15.55 9.51
N VAL A 182 6.48 -14.52 9.20
CA VAL A 182 6.80 -14.11 7.81
C VAL A 182 8.21 -14.49 7.36
N THR A 183 9.07 -15.00 8.25
CA THR A 183 10.42 -15.46 7.89
C THR A 183 10.34 -16.58 6.86
N GLY A 184 11.05 -16.45 5.72
CA GLY A 184 11.01 -17.40 4.61
C GLY A 184 9.66 -17.51 3.89
N ALA A 185 8.77 -16.52 4.04
CA ALA A 185 7.48 -16.50 3.35
C ALA A 185 7.57 -16.02 1.90
N PHE A 186 8.69 -15.39 1.53
CA PHE A 186 8.90 -14.82 0.21
C PHE A 186 10.15 -15.42 -0.46
N ALA A 187 10.08 -15.51 -1.78
CA ALA A 187 11.22 -15.77 -2.66
C ALA A 187 11.20 -14.73 -3.78
N ALA A 188 12.36 -14.39 -4.30
CA ALA A 188 12.47 -13.46 -5.41
C ALA A 188 13.21 -14.11 -6.57
N VAL A 189 12.84 -13.76 -7.79
CA VAL A 189 13.65 -14.03 -8.99
C VAL A 189 14.80 -13.02 -9.03
N SER A 190 15.76 -13.20 -9.98
CA SER A 190 16.92 -12.31 -10.08
C SER A 190 16.51 -10.83 -10.12
N ALA A 191 17.01 -10.07 -9.16
CA ALA A 191 16.80 -8.63 -9.01
C ALA A 191 18.10 -7.82 -9.13
N SER A 192 19.13 -8.43 -9.76
CA SER A 192 20.49 -7.90 -9.80
C SER A 192 20.57 -6.48 -10.36
N GLY A 193 21.14 -5.58 -9.56
CA GLY A 193 21.38 -4.17 -9.93
C GLY A 193 20.15 -3.28 -9.91
N LEU A 194 19.00 -3.78 -9.45
CA LEU A 194 17.75 -3.00 -9.42
C LEU A 194 17.58 -2.22 -8.10
N ASP A 195 17.07 -1.01 -8.24
CA ASP A 195 16.51 -0.21 -7.15
C ASP A 195 15.00 -0.45 -7.11
N LEU A 196 14.49 -0.95 -5.99
CA LEU A 196 13.12 -1.46 -5.87
C LEU A 196 12.34 -0.72 -4.79
N VAL A 197 11.04 -0.51 -5.05
CA VAL A 197 10.09 0.02 -4.07
C VAL A 197 8.96 -0.98 -3.87
N LEU A 198 8.93 -1.62 -2.71
CA LEU A 198 7.81 -2.45 -2.28
C LEU A 198 6.56 -1.58 -2.07
N VAL A 199 5.43 -2.06 -2.58
CA VAL A 199 4.12 -1.40 -2.42
C VAL A 199 3.21 -2.30 -1.60
N ASP A 200 2.64 -1.76 -0.51
CA ASP A 200 1.63 -2.46 0.29
C ASP A 200 0.53 -1.48 0.74
N ASP A 201 -0.58 -1.99 1.26
CA ASP A 201 -1.70 -1.15 1.69
C ASP A 201 -1.50 -0.57 3.10
N VAL A 202 -1.02 -1.37 4.07
CA VAL A 202 -0.91 -0.96 5.48
C VAL A 202 0.42 -1.38 6.09
N PHE A 203 1.09 -0.41 6.67
CA PHE A 203 2.23 -0.62 7.56
C PHE A 203 1.75 -0.81 9.02
N THR A 204 2.21 -1.87 9.67
CA THR A 204 2.03 -2.10 11.11
C THR A 204 3.39 -2.17 11.82
N THR A 205 4.00 -3.32 11.94
CA THR A 205 5.35 -3.52 12.49
C THR A 205 6.45 -3.52 11.42
N GLY A 206 6.08 -3.58 10.14
CA GLY A 206 7.02 -3.71 9.03
C GLY A 206 7.54 -5.13 8.78
N ALA A 207 7.11 -6.12 9.55
CA ALA A 207 7.61 -7.51 9.43
C ALA A 207 7.46 -8.08 8.01
N THR A 208 6.30 -7.85 7.36
CA THR A 208 6.06 -8.30 5.98
C THR A 208 7.01 -7.63 4.99
N LEU A 209 7.17 -6.31 5.10
CA LEU A 209 8.05 -5.54 4.21
C LEU A 209 9.52 -5.92 4.43
N ALA A 210 9.93 -6.12 5.68
CA ALA A 210 11.30 -6.56 6.00
C ALA A 210 11.61 -7.94 5.42
N ALA A 211 10.69 -8.91 5.57
CA ALA A 211 10.87 -10.26 5.00
C ALA A 211 10.88 -10.24 3.46
N ALA A 212 10.02 -9.44 2.84
CA ALA A 212 10.00 -9.25 1.38
C ALA A 212 11.30 -8.60 0.88
N ALA A 213 11.79 -7.57 1.59
CA ALA A 213 13.04 -6.89 1.26
C ALA A 213 14.25 -7.82 1.37
N SER A 214 14.31 -8.68 2.41
CA SER A 214 15.38 -9.67 2.54
C SER A 214 15.46 -10.58 1.32
N ALA A 215 14.32 -11.12 0.87
CA ALA A 215 14.28 -11.98 -0.32
C ALA A 215 14.75 -11.25 -1.60
N LEU A 216 14.41 -9.97 -1.77
CA LEU A 216 14.85 -9.17 -2.92
C LEU A 216 16.35 -8.85 -2.87
N VAL A 217 16.89 -8.55 -1.68
CA VAL A 217 18.33 -8.31 -1.51
C VAL A 217 19.12 -9.60 -1.72
N GLU A 218 18.65 -10.74 -1.22
CA GLU A 218 19.24 -12.05 -1.49
C GLU A 218 19.24 -12.39 -3.00
N ALA A 219 18.25 -11.88 -3.75
CA ALA A 219 18.17 -12.01 -5.21
C ALA A 219 19.01 -10.96 -5.97
N GLY A 220 19.79 -10.11 -5.27
CA GLY A 220 20.74 -9.17 -5.86
C GLY A 220 20.25 -7.74 -6.04
N ALA A 221 19.10 -7.33 -5.44
CA ALA A 221 18.67 -5.95 -5.46
C ALA A 221 19.70 -5.02 -4.81
N THR A 222 19.96 -3.88 -5.44
CA THR A 222 20.91 -2.87 -4.95
C THR A 222 20.34 -2.10 -3.77
N ARG A 223 19.07 -1.74 -3.86
CA ARG A 223 18.34 -0.99 -2.82
C ARG A 223 16.88 -1.44 -2.80
N VAL A 224 16.35 -1.62 -1.59
CA VAL A 224 14.93 -1.89 -1.40
C VAL A 224 14.36 -0.88 -0.40
N GLU A 225 13.39 -0.12 -0.86
CA GLU A 225 12.57 0.79 -0.07
C GLU A 225 11.11 0.32 -0.10
N ALA A 226 10.23 0.98 0.64
CA ALA A 226 8.83 0.64 0.64
C ALA A 226 7.92 1.86 0.78
N VAL A 227 6.73 1.77 0.19
CA VAL A 227 5.64 2.72 0.39
C VAL A 227 4.36 1.98 0.76
N THR A 228 3.57 2.58 1.67
CA THR A 228 2.25 2.07 2.02
C THR A 228 1.22 3.21 2.00
N PHE A 229 -0.03 2.88 1.73
CA PHE A 229 -1.09 3.87 1.83
C PHE A 229 -1.26 4.35 3.26
N ALA A 230 -1.44 3.42 4.21
CA ALA A 230 -1.69 3.79 5.60
C ALA A 230 -0.69 3.16 6.57
N ARG A 231 -0.57 3.80 7.74
CA ARG A 231 0.21 3.35 8.87
C ARG A 231 -0.66 3.19 10.10
N ALA A 232 -0.61 2.03 10.74
CA ALA A 232 -1.24 1.84 12.05
C ALA A 232 -0.48 2.62 13.13
N VAL A 233 -1.24 3.20 14.07
CA VAL A 233 -0.66 3.73 15.31
C VAL A 233 -0.11 2.54 16.11
N VAL A 234 1.15 2.61 16.47
CA VAL A 234 1.81 1.63 17.35
C VAL A 234 2.17 2.35 18.62
N ASP A 235 1.52 2.00 19.73
CA ASP A 235 1.92 2.46 21.04
C ASP A 235 3.26 1.80 21.41
N LEU A 236 4.32 2.60 21.47
CA LEU A 236 5.66 2.16 21.83
C LEU A 236 5.94 2.34 23.35
N GLU A 237 4.90 2.68 24.12
CA GLU A 237 5.00 2.98 25.57
C GLU A 237 4.75 1.76 26.47
N SER A 238 4.79 0.53 25.95
CA SER A 238 4.67 -0.67 26.81
C SER A 238 5.92 -1.55 26.77
#